data_ba8eabe1a39506461d4b9218ff1a027f
#
_entry.id   ba8eabe1a39506461d4b9218ff1a027f
#
_cell.length_a   1.000
_cell.length_b   1.000
_cell.length_c   1.000
_cell.angle_alpha   90.00
_cell.angle_beta   90.00
_cell.angle_gamma   90.00
#
_symmetry.space_group_name_H-M   'P 1'
#
loop_
_entity.id
_entity.type
_entity.pdbx_description
1 polymer ?
#
loop_
_entity_poly.entity_id
_entity_poly.type
_entity_poly.pdbx_seq_one_letter_code
_entity_poly.pdbx_strand_id
1 'polypeptide(L)'
;MPADLEEKTDRYERLLAEALDAATVAVPEGTPLADAAAECAEMARSYLEDGRHFRERGDPVNALAAFSYGHAWLDAGARIGLFDVPTDGHLFTQ
;
A
#
# COMPACT_ATOMS: atom_id res chain seq x y z
N MET A 1 18.70 -7.63 18.15
CA MET A 1 19.36 -6.98 17.00
C MET A 1 18.55 -5.76 16.57
N PRO A 2 19.20 -4.60 16.36
CA PRO A 2 18.49 -3.46 15.81
C PRO A 2 18.02 -3.79 14.38
N ALA A 3 16.93 -3.19 13.98
CA ALA A 3 16.40 -3.37 12.63
C ALA A 3 17.35 -2.71 11.61
N ASP A 4 17.53 -3.37 10.47
CA ASP A 4 18.24 -2.80 9.33
C ASP A 4 17.27 -1.92 8.56
N LEU A 5 17.50 -0.62 8.58
CA LEU A 5 16.61 0.36 7.96
C LEU A 5 16.54 0.18 6.43
N GLU A 6 17.67 -0.07 5.79
CA GLU A 6 17.71 -0.27 4.33
C GLU A 6 16.92 -1.52 3.92
N GLU A 7 17.12 -2.63 4.62
CA GLU A 7 16.41 -3.87 4.35
C GLU A 7 14.91 -3.70 4.60
N LYS A 8 14.54 -3.02 5.68
CA LYS A 8 13.16 -2.79 6.05
C LYS A 8 12.45 -1.89 5.03
N THR A 9 13.11 -0.82 4.60
CA THR A 9 12.58 0.10 3.59
C THR A 9 12.36 -0.62 2.27
N ASP A 10 13.32 -1.43 1.84
CA ASP A 10 13.22 -2.23 0.62
C ASP A 10 12.04 -3.20 0.69
N ARG A 11 11.90 -3.88 1.82
CA ARG A 11 10.82 -4.84 2.04
C ARG A 11 9.44 -4.17 1.99
N TYR A 12 9.29 -2.99 2.62
CA TYR A 12 8.01 -2.29 2.62
C TYR A 12 7.68 -1.66 1.28
N GLU A 13 8.67 -1.26 0.49
CA GLU A 13 8.43 -0.83 -0.88
C GLU A 13 7.86 -1.98 -1.72
N ARG A 14 8.47 -3.15 -1.64
CA ARG A 14 7.99 -4.34 -2.35
C ARG A 14 6.60 -4.75 -1.87
N LEU A 15 6.37 -4.71 -0.56
CA LEU A 15 5.08 -5.07 0.02
C LEU A 15 3.96 -4.19 -0.54
N LEU A 16 4.17 -2.87 -0.58
CA LEU A 16 3.18 -1.94 -1.12
C LEU A 16 2.95 -2.16 -2.61
N ALA A 17 4.02 -2.30 -3.39
CA ALA A 17 3.91 -2.52 -4.83
C ALA A 17 3.15 -3.81 -5.15
N GLU A 18 3.45 -4.90 -4.45
CA GLU A 18 2.77 -6.18 -4.63
C GLU A 18 1.30 -6.12 -4.17
N ALA A 19 1.03 -5.42 -3.06
CA ALA A 19 -0.33 -5.26 -2.57
C ALA A 19 -1.19 -4.47 -3.55
N LEU A 20 -0.64 -3.41 -4.17
CA LEU A 20 -1.34 -2.66 -5.23
C LEU A 20 -1.70 -3.55 -6.41
N ASP A 21 -0.79 -4.42 -6.84
CA ASP A 21 -1.06 -5.34 -7.94
C ASP A 21 -2.10 -6.40 -7.58
N ALA A 22 -2.13 -6.82 -6.33
CA ALA A 22 -2.99 -7.91 -5.89
C ALA A 22 -4.42 -7.49 -5.55
N ALA A 23 -4.64 -6.22 -5.19
CA ALA A 23 -5.97 -5.74 -4.81
C ALA A 23 -6.83 -5.48 -6.04
N THR A 24 -8.06 -5.98 -6.01
CA THR A 24 -9.06 -5.71 -7.06
C THR A 24 -10.30 -5.11 -6.44
N VAL A 25 -10.98 -4.21 -7.18
CA VAL A 25 -12.19 -3.56 -6.68
C VAL A 25 -13.30 -4.59 -6.52
N ALA A 26 -13.90 -4.65 -5.33
CA ALA A 26 -14.90 -5.65 -4.95
C ALA A 26 -16.34 -5.14 -5.04
N VAL A 27 -16.53 -3.86 -5.32
CA VAL A 27 -17.83 -3.22 -5.34
C VAL A 27 -18.27 -2.89 -6.77
N PRO A 28 -19.57 -2.78 -7.04
CA PRO A 28 -20.05 -2.54 -8.41
C PRO A 28 -19.56 -1.22 -8.99
N GLU A 29 -19.22 -1.23 -10.28
CA GLU A 29 -18.84 -0.02 -11.02
C GLU A 29 -19.96 1.01 -11.00
N GLY A 30 -19.59 2.29 -11.06
CA GLY A 30 -20.53 3.39 -11.11
C GLY A 30 -21.21 3.71 -9.78
N THR A 31 -20.72 3.15 -8.68
CA THR A 31 -21.27 3.41 -7.35
C THR A 31 -20.34 4.32 -6.55
N PRO A 32 -20.84 5.00 -5.50
CA PRO A 32 -19.97 5.78 -4.61
C PRO A 32 -18.88 4.93 -3.93
N LEU A 33 -19.15 3.65 -3.67
CA LEU A 33 -18.16 2.76 -3.10
C LEU A 33 -17.03 2.45 -4.10
N ALA A 34 -17.34 2.36 -5.39
CA ALA A 34 -16.33 2.20 -6.42
C ALA A 34 -15.41 3.43 -6.50
N ASP A 35 -16.00 4.63 -6.36
CA ASP A 35 -15.21 5.86 -6.31
C ASP A 35 -14.31 5.89 -5.06
N ALA A 36 -14.82 5.43 -3.94
CA ALA A 36 -14.02 5.31 -2.71
C ALA A 36 -12.85 4.32 -2.87
N ALA A 37 -13.10 3.19 -3.52
CA ALA A 37 -12.05 2.20 -3.81
C ALA A 37 -10.96 2.80 -4.70
N ALA A 38 -11.36 3.52 -5.75
CA ALA A 38 -10.43 4.19 -6.66
C ALA A 38 -9.59 5.22 -5.91
N GLU A 39 -10.18 5.96 -4.99
CA GLU A 39 -9.48 6.96 -4.17
C GLU A 39 -8.45 6.30 -3.26
N CYS A 40 -8.81 5.20 -2.60
CA CYS A 40 -7.88 4.46 -1.76
C CYS A 40 -6.68 3.94 -2.56
N ALA A 41 -6.92 3.39 -3.74
CA ALA A 41 -5.87 2.90 -4.62
C ALA A 41 -4.96 4.04 -5.10
N GLU A 42 -5.54 5.19 -5.42
CA GLU A 42 -4.77 6.37 -5.85
C GLU A 42 -3.88 6.89 -4.73
N MET A 43 -4.40 6.95 -3.50
CA MET A 43 -3.61 7.36 -2.34
C MET A 43 -2.45 6.40 -2.11
N ALA A 44 -2.70 5.10 -2.19
CA ALA A 44 -1.65 4.09 -2.05
C ALA A 44 -0.56 4.26 -3.11
N ARG A 45 -0.96 4.51 -4.36
CA ARG A 45 -0.03 4.70 -5.48
C ARG A 45 0.81 5.97 -5.28
N SER A 46 0.19 7.05 -4.84
CA SER A 46 0.88 8.31 -4.57
C SER A 46 1.94 8.15 -3.49
N TYR A 47 1.62 7.42 -2.42
CA TYR A 47 2.59 7.15 -1.36
C TYR A 47 3.73 6.25 -1.82
N LEU A 48 3.46 5.31 -2.73
CA LEU A 48 4.53 4.49 -3.32
C LEU A 48 5.51 5.37 -4.10
N GLU A 49 4.99 6.28 -4.91
CA GLU A 49 5.82 7.23 -5.68
C GLU A 49 6.62 8.15 -4.75
N ASP A 50 5.97 8.71 -3.73
CA ASP A 50 6.63 9.56 -2.74
C ASP A 50 7.74 8.83 -2.01
N GLY A 51 7.48 7.59 -1.60
CA GLY A 51 8.49 6.78 -0.92
C GLY A 51 9.70 6.51 -1.79
N ARG A 52 9.48 6.23 -3.08
CA ARG A 52 10.56 6.03 -4.05
C ARG A 52 11.39 7.30 -4.23
N HIS A 53 10.75 8.46 -4.25
CA HIS A 53 11.41 9.76 -4.30
C HIS A 53 12.30 9.99 -3.08
N PHE A 54 11.80 9.67 -1.88
CA PHE A 54 12.59 9.79 -0.66
C PHE A 54 13.81 8.88 -0.69
N ARG A 55 13.68 7.66 -1.22
CA ARG A 55 14.81 6.74 -1.35
C ARG A 55 15.88 7.31 -2.28
N GLU A 56 15.47 7.89 -3.41
CA GLU A 56 16.40 8.51 -4.37
C GLU A 56 17.19 9.65 -3.73
N ARG A 57 16.60 10.34 -2.77
CA ARG A 57 17.26 11.45 -2.06
C ARG A 57 18.08 10.98 -0.85
N GLY A 58 18.15 9.70 -0.62
CA GLY A 58 18.87 9.16 0.53
C GLY A 58 18.15 9.34 1.85
N ASP A 59 16.81 9.39 1.84
CA ASP A 59 15.97 9.57 3.02
C ASP A 59 15.12 8.33 3.27
N PRO A 60 15.71 7.26 3.81
CA PRO A 60 14.97 6.01 4.03
C PRO A 60 13.93 6.08 5.15
N VAL A 61 14.07 6.99 6.09
CA VAL A 61 13.10 7.14 7.19
C VAL A 61 11.76 7.63 6.65
N ASN A 62 11.77 8.70 5.85
CA ASN A 62 10.55 9.20 5.23
C ASN A 62 10.03 8.25 4.17
N ALA A 63 10.91 7.55 3.46
CA ALA A 63 10.50 6.52 2.50
C ALA A 63 9.71 5.41 3.20
N LEU A 64 10.22 4.89 4.31
CA LEU A 64 9.54 3.83 5.07
C LEU A 64 8.17 4.30 5.56
N ALA A 65 8.08 5.55 6.06
CA ALA A 65 6.81 6.11 6.49
C ALA A 65 5.81 6.19 5.33
N ALA A 66 6.24 6.66 4.16
CA ALA A 66 5.39 6.76 2.98
C ALA A 66 4.86 5.39 2.54
N PHE A 67 5.73 4.37 2.48
CA PHE A 67 5.32 3.02 2.11
C PHE A 67 4.32 2.44 3.10
N SER A 68 4.51 2.69 4.39
CA SER A 68 3.60 2.23 5.45
C SER A 68 2.23 2.91 5.33
N TYR A 69 2.19 4.21 5.11
CA TYR A 69 0.93 4.94 4.89
C TYR A 69 0.20 4.46 3.64
N GLY A 70 0.93 4.23 2.57
CA GLY A 70 0.32 3.73 1.33
C GLY A 70 -0.32 2.37 1.52
N HIS A 71 0.37 1.46 2.20
CA HIS A 71 -0.16 0.13 2.48
C HIS A 71 -1.41 0.21 3.37
N ALA A 72 -1.45 1.14 4.32
CA ALA A 72 -2.61 1.32 5.20
C ALA A 72 -3.89 1.66 4.43
N TRP A 73 -3.80 2.44 3.35
CA TRP A 73 -4.96 2.74 2.51
C TRP A 73 -5.55 1.48 1.88
N LEU A 74 -4.69 0.57 1.41
CA LEU A 74 -5.14 -0.69 0.82
C LEU A 74 -5.69 -1.64 1.89
N ASP A 75 -5.01 -1.75 3.02
CA ASP A 75 -5.42 -2.60 4.13
C ASP A 75 -6.79 -2.18 4.66
N ALA A 76 -6.97 -0.88 4.90
CA ALA A 76 -8.26 -0.34 5.37
C ALA A 76 -9.36 -0.59 4.34
N GLY A 77 -9.06 -0.34 3.06
CA GLY A 77 -10.04 -0.59 1.98
C GLY A 77 -10.45 -2.04 1.90
N ALA A 78 -9.49 -2.96 2.02
CA ALA A 78 -9.78 -4.40 2.04
C ALA A 78 -10.65 -4.78 3.24
N ARG A 79 -10.34 -4.22 4.40
CA ARG A 79 -11.05 -4.53 5.64
C ARG A 79 -12.51 -4.10 5.62
N ILE A 80 -12.82 -3.00 4.96
CA ILE A 80 -14.20 -2.52 4.85
C ILE A 80 -14.91 -2.99 3.59
N GLY A 81 -14.29 -3.88 2.83
CA GLY A 81 -14.94 -4.55 1.69
C GLY A 81 -14.85 -3.84 0.36
N LEU A 82 -13.96 -2.85 0.21
CA LEU A 82 -13.77 -2.16 -1.07
C LEU A 82 -12.92 -2.97 -2.04
N PHE A 83 -12.02 -3.81 -1.55
CA PHE A 83 -11.14 -4.63 -2.36
C PHE A 83 -11.26 -6.11 -2.03
N ASP A 84 -11.19 -6.95 -3.07
CA ASP A 84 -10.88 -8.36 -2.93
C ASP A 84 -9.36 -8.50 -2.91
N VAL A 85 -8.84 -9.20 -1.91
CA VAL A 85 -7.41 -9.38 -1.71
C VAL A 85 -7.10 -10.82 -1.33
N PRO A 86 -5.87 -11.30 -1.59
CA PRO A 86 -5.46 -12.60 -1.12
C PRO A 86 -5.53 -12.67 0.41
N THR A 87 -6.08 -13.76 0.94
CA THR A 87 -6.20 -13.98 2.39
C THR A 87 -5.08 -14.87 2.93
N ASP A 88 -4.31 -15.49 2.04
CA ASP A 88 -3.12 -16.25 2.39
C ASP A 88 -1.87 -15.40 2.11
N GLY A 89 -0.82 -15.63 2.89
CA GLY A 89 0.42 -14.88 2.72
C GLY A 89 0.47 -13.60 3.57
N HIS A 90 1.27 -12.65 3.14
CA HIS A 90 1.72 -11.53 3.99
C HIS A 90 1.37 -10.14 3.46
N LEU A 91 0.66 -10.05 2.33
CA LEU A 91 0.39 -8.75 1.69
C LEU A 91 -0.63 -7.90 2.44
N PHE A 92 -1.56 -8.53 3.11
CA PHE A 92 -2.66 -7.84 3.80
C PHE A 92 -2.85 -8.39 5.21
N THR A 93 -3.30 -7.51 6.10
CA THR A 93 -3.66 -7.91 7.46
C THR A 93 -4.95 -8.73 7.46
N GLN A 94 -4.94 -9.83 8.14
CA GLN A 94 -6.08 -10.74 8.26
C GLN A 94 -7.09 -10.29 9.33
#